data_5ad84cbad4723e22f54545c4e6692c8b
#
_entry.id   5ad84cbad4723e22f54545c4e6692c8b
#
_cell.length_a   1.000
_cell.length_b   1.000
_cell.length_c   1.000
_cell.angle_alpha   90.00
_cell.angle_beta   90.00
_cell.angle_gamma   90.00
#
_symmetry.space_group_name_H-M   'P 1'
#
loop_
_entity.id
_entity.type
_entity.pdbx_description
1 polymer ?
#
loop_
_entity_poly.entity_id
_entity_poly.type
_entity_poly.pdbx_seq_one_letter_code
_entity_poly.pdbx_strand_id
1 'polypeptide(L)'
;AASSTGGQITPPIMGAAAFLMIEFLGIPYQQIAIAGIFPAFLYFFGMFMQVHFEAKREGLRGLTAEEMPKLKQSFKMRWPTLIPLVLLVGVLASGRTPYLAAFAGITGCILVGLLNPYQRLRWRDLYEAFETGAKYALAVGAAAGAVGIVIGVVTLTGVGFKISYIVISASQVLAGGAAMIIPDAMANMQTLTLLAALIMTGIVCILMGCGVPTTANYLIMVAVAAPTLVQLGVQPIAAHFFVFYFGILADITPPVALAAYAAAGMAGSDPFK
;
A
#
# COMPACT_ATOMS: atom_id res chain seq x y z
N ALA A 1 6.29 3.19 -12.07
CA ALA A 1 5.72 3.84 -10.87
C ALA A 1 4.59 3.00 -10.27
N ALA A 2 3.42 2.94 -10.87
CA ALA A 2 2.24 2.26 -10.33
C ALA A 2 2.50 0.81 -9.90
N SER A 3 3.24 0.02 -10.69
CA SER A 3 3.60 -1.35 -10.33
C SER A 3 4.41 -1.45 -9.02
N SER A 4 5.34 -0.55 -8.80
CA SER A 4 6.14 -0.49 -7.57
C SER A 4 5.27 -0.08 -6.37
N THR A 5 4.39 0.91 -6.55
CA THR A 5 3.48 1.39 -5.52
C THR A 5 2.51 0.29 -5.07
N GLY A 6 1.97 -0.52 -6.01
CA GLY A 6 1.13 -1.68 -5.71
C GLY A 6 1.80 -2.77 -4.88
N GLY A 7 3.12 -2.84 -4.87
CA GLY A 7 3.87 -3.76 -4.01
C GLY A 7 3.60 -3.56 -2.52
N GLN A 8 3.24 -2.35 -2.09
CA GLN A 8 2.93 -2.04 -0.69
C GLN A 8 1.67 -2.72 -0.17
N ILE A 9 0.72 -3.05 -1.07
CA ILE A 9 -0.52 -3.74 -0.72
C ILE A 9 -0.46 -5.23 -0.99
N THR A 10 0.59 -5.70 -1.65
CA THR A 10 0.67 -7.07 -2.18
C THR A 10 1.26 -8.03 -1.17
N PRO A 11 0.50 -9.04 -0.69
CA PRO A 11 1.07 -10.12 0.10
C PRO A 11 2.15 -10.89 -0.69
N PRO A 12 3.12 -11.50 -0.03
CA PRO A 12 3.24 -11.69 1.41
C PRO A 12 4.08 -10.64 2.14
N ILE A 13 4.72 -9.70 1.46
CA ILE A 13 5.65 -8.77 2.10
C ILE A 13 4.92 -7.51 2.56
N MET A 14 4.12 -6.92 1.67
CA MET A 14 3.36 -5.69 1.92
C MET A 14 4.25 -4.51 2.39
N GLY A 15 3.65 -3.35 2.58
CA GLY A 15 4.32 -2.18 3.14
C GLY A 15 4.29 -2.14 4.66
N ALA A 16 5.04 -1.21 5.26
CA ALA A 16 5.11 -1.04 6.71
C ALA A 16 3.74 -0.80 7.37
N ALA A 17 2.79 -0.18 6.66
CA ALA A 17 1.42 0.01 7.13
C ALA A 17 0.69 -1.29 7.45
N ALA A 18 0.94 -2.37 6.70
CA ALA A 18 0.33 -3.68 6.98
C ALA A 18 0.81 -4.28 8.31
N PHE A 19 2.04 -4.01 8.71
CA PHE A 19 2.54 -4.42 10.03
C PHE A 19 1.94 -3.59 11.15
N LEU A 20 1.66 -2.30 10.92
CA LEU A 20 0.95 -1.45 11.88
C LEU A 20 -0.51 -1.88 12.04
N MET A 21 -1.15 -2.46 11.01
CA MET A 21 -2.49 -3.03 11.14
C MET A 21 -2.58 -4.11 12.21
N ILE A 22 -1.51 -4.87 12.46
CA ILE A 22 -1.45 -5.87 13.53
C ILE A 22 -1.71 -5.22 14.88
N GLU A 23 -1.04 -4.10 15.13
CA GLU A 23 -1.15 -3.38 16.40
C GLU A 23 -2.52 -2.71 16.57
N PHE A 24 -3.05 -2.10 15.51
CA PHE A 24 -4.34 -1.42 15.57
C PHE A 24 -5.52 -2.37 15.65
N LEU A 25 -5.47 -3.50 14.95
CA LEU A 25 -6.56 -4.46 14.87
C LEU A 25 -6.45 -5.60 15.89
N GLY A 26 -5.26 -5.81 16.47
CA GLY A 26 -5.02 -6.93 17.38
C GLY A 26 -5.14 -8.32 16.72
N ILE A 27 -4.94 -8.42 15.40
CA ILE A 27 -5.08 -9.66 14.63
C ILE A 27 -3.74 -10.10 14.06
N PRO A 28 -3.53 -11.42 13.83
CA PRO A 28 -2.27 -11.91 13.30
C PRO A 28 -2.07 -11.51 11.84
N TYR A 29 -0.80 -11.36 11.44
CA TYR A 29 -0.42 -10.93 10.09
C TYR A 29 -1.04 -11.77 8.97
N GLN A 30 -1.21 -13.07 9.17
CA GLN A 30 -1.78 -13.97 8.16
C GLN A 30 -3.19 -13.54 7.73
N GLN A 31 -4.02 -13.08 8.67
CA GLN A 31 -5.36 -12.60 8.37
C GLN A 31 -5.31 -11.31 7.57
N ILE A 32 -4.37 -10.42 7.90
CA ILE A 32 -4.14 -9.18 7.14
C ILE A 32 -3.66 -9.53 5.72
N ALA A 33 -2.70 -10.44 5.59
CA ALA A 33 -2.18 -10.86 4.29
C ALA A 33 -3.29 -11.47 3.41
N ILE A 34 -4.14 -12.33 3.96
CA ILE A 34 -5.28 -12.92 3.22
C ILE A 34 -6.26 -11.83 2.77
N ALA A 35 -6.62 -10.89 3.67
CA ALA A 35 -7.50 -9.79 3.33
C ALA A 35 -6.91 -8.87 2.25
N GLY A 36 -5.58 -8.73 2.20
CA GLY A 36 -4.85 -7.94 1.19
C GLY A 36 -4.86 -8.53 -0.22
N ILE A 37 -5.15 -9.83 -0.39
CA ILE A 37 -5.11 -10.48 -1.72
C ILE A 37 -6.09 -9.83 -2.68
N PHE A 38 -7.32 -9.59 -2.25
CA PHE A 38 -8.36 -9.04 -3.12
C PHE A 38 -8.09 -7.59 -3.55
N PRO A 39 -7.76 -6.64 -2.66
CA PRO A 39 -7.35 -5.30 -3.06
C PRO A 39 -6.13 -5.29 -3.98
N ALA A 40 -5.12 -6.13 -3.70
CA ALA A 40 -3.94 -6.26 -4.55
C ALA A 40 -4.29 -6.75 -5.95
N PHE A 41 -5.15 -7.77 -6.05
CA PHE A 41 -5.64 -8.26 -7.34
C PHE A 41 -6.35 -7.17 -8.14
N LEU A 42 -7.26 -6.41 -7.52
CA LEU A 42 -7.96 -5.32 -8.19
C LEU A 42 -7.00 -4.23 -8.69
N TYR A 43 -6.01 -3.87 -7.87
CA TYR A 43 -5.00 -2.88 -8.22
C TYR A 43 -4.22 -3.31 -9.47
N PHE A 44 -3.64 -4.51 -9.44
CA PHE A 44 -2.84 -5.01 -10.57
C PHE A 44 -3.67 -5.32 -11.80
N PHE A 45 -4.92 -5.76 -11.63
CA PHE A 45 -5.83 -5.96 -12.75
C PHE A 45 -6.13 -4.65 -13.47
N GLY A 46 -6.45 -3.58 -12.72
CA GLY A 46 -6.66 -2.25 -13.30
C GLY A 46 -5.43 -1.75 -14.05
N MET A 47 -4.26 -1.86 -13.43
CA MET A 47 -2.99 -1.46 -14.03
C MET A 47 -2.65 -2.29 -15.28
N PHE A 48 -2.86 -3.61 -15.22
CA PHE A 48 -2.65 -4.49 -16.38
C PHE A 48 -3.53 -4.09 -17.56
N MET A 49 -4.80 -3.78 -17.29
CA MET A 49 -5.72 -3.32 -18.33
C MET A 49 -5.29 -1.99 -18.94
N GLN A 50 -4.84 -1.03 -18.14
CA GLN A 50 -4.32 0.25 -18.63
C GLN A 50 -3.11 0.04 -19.55
N VAL A 51 -2.12 -0.73 -19.12
CA VAL A 51 -0.93 -1.03 -19.91
C VAL A 51 -1.30 -1.76 -21.19
N HIS A 52 -2.24 -2.72 -21.13
CA HIS A 52 -2.70 -3.47 -22.31
C HIS A 52 -3.35 -2.56 -23.36
N PHE A 53 -4.27 -1.69 -22.93
CA PHE A 53 -4.95 -0.78 -23.85
C PHE A 53 -4.01 0.29 -24.41
N GLU A 54 -3.08 0.79 -23.59
CA GLU A 54 -2.07 1.74 -24.06
C GLU A 54 -1.13 1.13 -25.08
N ALA A 55 -0.62 -0.08 -24.83
CA ALA A 55 0.20 -0.82 -25.79
C ALA A 55 -0.54 -1.05 -27.13
N LYS A 56 -1.85 -1.34 -27.06
CA LYS A 56 -2.68 -1.43 -28.27
C LYS A 56 -2.84 -0.10 -29.00
N ARG A 57 -3.04 0.98 -28.26
CA ARG A 57 -3.17 2.33 -28.82
C ARG A 57 -1.91 2.77 -29.57
N GLU A 58 -0.75 2.45 -29.00
CA GLU A 58 0.53 2.78 -29.61
C GLU A 58 1.03 1.74 -30.63
N GLY A 59 0.29 0.68 -30.87
CA GLY A 59 0.65 -0.38 -31.82
C GLY A 59 1.89 -1.17 -31.40
N LEU A 60 2.21 -1.22 -30.10
CA LEU A 60 3.35 -1.96 -29.58
C LEU A 60 3.15 -3.46 -29.76
N ARG A 61 4.14 -4.14 -30.29
CA ARG A 61 4.19 -5.60 -30.40
C ARG A 61 4.89 -6.20 -29.17
N GLY A 62 4.51 -7.42 -28.79
CA GLY A 62 5.24 -8.22 -27.84
C GLY A 62 6.65 -8.60 -28.34
N LEU A 63 7.55 -8.93 -27.43
CA LEU A 63 8.88 -9.46 -27.74
C LEU A 63 8.75 -10.80 -28.50
N THR A 64 9.61 -11.02 -29.50
CA THR A 64 9.68 -12.32 -30.19
C THR A 64 10.34 -13.36 -29.27
N ALA A 65 10.15 -14.65 -29.60
CA ALA A 65 10.73 -15.75 -28.81
C ALA A 65 12.28 -15.68 -28.72
N GLU A 66 12.91 -15.05 -29.72
CA GLU A 66 14.36 -14.86 -29.78
C GLU A 66 14.84 -13.70 -28.88
N GLU A 67 14.00 -12.69 -28.73
CA GLU A 67 14.25 -11.51 -27.88
C GLU A 67 13.99 -11.80 -26.38
N MET A 68 13.22 -12.87 -26.09
CA MET A 68 12.91 -13.22 -24.72
C MET A 68 14.07 -13.92 -24.00
N PRO A 69 14.46 -13.46 -22.79
CA PRO A 69 15.48 -14.14 -22.00
C PRO A 69 15.00 -15.56 -21.62
N LYS A 70 15.90 -16.55 -21.73
CA LYS A 70 15.59 -17.94 -21.39
C LYS A 70 15.35 -18.06 -19.87
N LEU A 71 14.09 -18.28 -19.49
CA LEU A 71 13.63 -18.33 -18.09
C LEU A 71 14.44 -19.31 -17.24
N LYS A 72 14.74 -20.50 -17.80
CA LYS A 72 15.52 -21.55 -17.13
C LYS A 72 16.95 -21.09 -16.79
N GLN A 73 17.58 -20.33 -17.66
CA GLN A 73 18.94 -19.83 -17.45
C GLN A 73 18.96 -18.70 -16.42
N SER A 74 18.00 -17.76 -16.51
CA SER A 74 17.84 -16.68 -15.54
C SER A 74 17.53 -17.21 -14.14
N PHE A 75 16.66 -18.21 -14.04
CA PHE A 75 16.31 -18.85 -12.78
C PHE A 75 17.52 -19.59 -12.17
N LYS A 76 18.27 -20.36 -12.98
CA LYS A 76 19.46 -21.08 -12.51
C LYS A 76 20.53 -20.15 -11.91
N MET A 77 20.67 -18.93 -12.44
CA MET A 77 21.64 -17.97 -11.95
C MET A 77 21.18 -17.18 -10.72
N ARG A 78 19.85 -16.96 -10.60
CA ARG A 78 19.28 -16.03 -9.61
C ARG A 78 18.47 -16.70 -8.49
N TRP A 79 18.28 -18.05 -8.52
CA TRP A 79 17.51 -18.74 -7.49
C TRP A 79 18.01 -18.52 -6.05
N PRO A 80 19.34 -18.32 -5.77
CA PRO A 80 19.77 -18.10 -4.39
C PRO A 80 19.19 -16.81 -3.81
N THR A 81 18.89 -15.80 -4.64
CA THR A 81 18.29 -14.53 -4.19
C THR A 81 16.84 -14.70 -3.71
N LEU A 82 16.20 -15.84 -4.01
CA LEU A 82 14.86 -16.17 -3.50
C LEU A 82 14.89 -16.74 -2.08
N ILE A 83 16.03 -17.26 -1.60
CA ILE A 83 16.15 -17.86 -0.26
C ILE A 83 15.74 -16.88 0.85
N PRO A 84 16.24 -15.63 0.89
CA PRO A 84 15.84 -14.66 1.90
C PRO A 84 14.32 -14.37 1.88
N LEU A 85 13.74 -14.33 0.69
CA LEU A 85 12.29 -14.13 0.51
C LEU A 85 11.51 -15.33 1.08
N VAL A 86 11.94 -16.55 0.78
CA VAL A 86 11.31 -17.78 1.29
C VAL A 86 11.44 -17.86 2.81
N LEU A 87 12.59 -17.48 3.38
CA LEU A 87 12.79 -17.42 4.83
C LEU A 87 11.86 -16.43 5.48
N LEU A 88 11.78 -15.20 4.95
CA LEU A 88 10.90 -14.15 5.47
C LEU A 88 9.43 -14.59 5.44
N VAL A 89 8.97 -15.08 4.29
CA VAL A 89 7.58 -15.55 4.11
C VAL A 89 7.30 -16.78 4.99
N GLY A 90 8.23 -17.72 5.08
CA GLY A 90 8.09 -18.92 5.90
C GLY A 90 7.96 -18.59 7.39
N VAL A 91 8.74 -17.65 7.89
CA VAL A 91 8.65 -17.19 9.30
C VAL A 91 7.33 -16.47 9.54
N LEU A 92 6.89 -15.58 8.62
CA LEU A 92 5.57 -14.93 8.72
C LEU A 92 4.43 -15.94 8.70
N ALA A 93 4.47 -16.91 7.79
CA ALA A 93 3.44 -17.94 7.65
C ALA A 93 3.40 -18.90 8.87
N SER A 94 4.51 -19.04 9.61
CA SER A 94 4.54 -19.81 10.85
C SER A 94 3.95 -19.10 12.06
N GLY A 95 3.35 -17.91 11.90
CA GLY A 95 2.72 -17.16 12.98
C GLY A 95 3.69 -16.41 13.88
N ARG A 96 4.95 -16.27 13.47
CA ARG A 96 5.95 -15.51 14.21
C ARG A 96 5.81 -14.01 13.93
N THR A 97 6.47 -13.21 14.79
CA THR A 97 6.42 -11.75 14.66
C THR A 97 7.09 -11.25 13.37
N PRO A 98 6.61 -10.13 12.81
CA PRO A 98 7.26 -9.49 11.65
C PRO A 98 8.72 -9.13 11.88
N TYR A 99 9.08 -8.77 13.11
CA TYR A 99 10.47 -8.48 13.50
C TYR A 99 11.39 -9.69 13.34
N LEU A 100 10.93 -10.87 13.76
CA LEU A 100 11.68 -12.10 13.59
C LEU A 100 11.78 -12.50 12.10
N ALA A 101 10.71 -12.28 11.33
CA ALA A 101 10.71 -12.53 9.90
C ALA A 101 11.70 -11.60 9.16
N ALA A 102 11.72 -10.31 9.51
CA ALA A 102 12.67 -9.35 8.97
C ALA A 102 14.12 -9.74 9.32
N PHE A 103 14.38 -10.12 10.57
CA PHE A 103 15.69 -10.59 11.01
C PHE A 103 16.14 -11.84 10.23
N ALA A 104 15.25 -12.82 10.05
CA ALA A 104 15.54 -14.02 9.26
C ALA A 104 15.82 -13.69 7.79
N GLY A 105 15.05 -12.78 7.21
CA GLY A 105 15.24 -12.29 5.84
C GLY A 105 16.60 -11.59 5.67
N ILE A 106 16.95 -10.66 6.57
CA ILE A 106 18.24 -9.95 6.55
C ILE A 106 19.40 -10.93 6.71
N THR A 107 19.30 -11.84 7.67
CA THR A 107 20.32 -12.89 7.88
C THR A 107 20.46 -13.76 6.63
N GLY A 108 19.35 -14.15 6.01
CA GLY A 108 19.32 -14.87 4.75
C GLY A 108 20.00 -14.11 3.60
N CYS A 109 19.74 -12.79 3.48
CA CYS A 109 20.39 -11.94 2.49
C CYS A 109 21.93 -11.92 2.69
N ILE A 110 22.38 -11.75 3.93
CA ILE A 110 23.81 -11.72 4.26
C ILE A 110 24.47 -13.08 3.93
N LEU A 111 23.88 -14.18 4.40
CA LEU A 111 24.42 -15.52 4.18
C LEU A 111 24.48 -15.87 2.68
N VAL A 112 23.37 -15.63 1.96
CA VAL A 112 23.31 -15.88 0.52
C VAL A 112 24.28 -14.97 -0.22
N GLY A 113 24.37 -13.69 0.13
CA GLY A 113 25.28 -12.76 -0.51
C GLY A 113 26.75 -13.09 -0.29
N LEU A 114 27.13 -13.61 0.88
CA LEU A 114 28.51 -14.06 1.18
C LEU A 114 28.86 -15.37 0.47
N LEU A 115 27.88 -16.28 0.32
CA LEU A 115 28.08 -17.62 -0.25
C LEU A 115 27.83 -17.69 -1.76
N ASN A 116 27.21 -16.68 -2.35
CA ASN A 116 26.86 -16.69 -3.77
C ASN A 116 28.13 -16.58 -4.66
N PRO A 117 28.42 -17.60 -5.49
CA PRO A 117 29.60 -17.58 -6.33
C PRO A 117 29.52 -16.57 -7.47
N TYR A 118 28.30 -16.15 -7.87
CA TYR A 118 28.06 -15.24 -9.01
C TYR A 118 28.09 -13.77 -8.63
N GLN A 119 27.68 -13.43 -7.41
CA GLN A 119 27.65 -12.05 -6.90
C GLN A 119 28.00 -12.08 -5.40
N ARG A 120 29.28 -12.09 -5.11
CA ARG A 120 29.77 -12.16 -3.73
C ARG A 120 29.71 -10.79 -3.08
N LEU A 121 29.00 -10.71 -1.93
CA LEU A 121 28.92 -9.52 -1.11
C LEU A 121 30.31 -9.19 -0.53
N ARG A 122 30.74 -7.95 -0.66
CA ARG A 122 31.96 -7.44 -0.02
C ARG A 122 31.60 -6.86 1.34
N TRP A 123 32.53 -6.81 2.25
CA TRP A 123 32.33 -6.19 3.56
C TRP A 123 31.90 -4.70 3.46
N ARG A 124 32.39 -4.01 2.45
CA ARG A 124 31.99 -2.64 2.15
C ARG A 124 30.52 -2.52 1.77
N ASP A 125 30.02 -3.43 0.94
CA ASP A 125 28.62 -3.43 0.50
C ASP A 125 27.68 -3.69 1.69
N LEU A 126 28.13 -4.54 2.64
CA LEU A 126 27.43 -4.81 3.88
C LEU A 126 27.34 -3.56 4.75
N TYR A 127 28.46 -2.85 4.93
CA TYR A 127 28.49 -1.60 5.67
C TYR A 127 27.58 -0.54 5.04
N GLU A 128 27.67 -0.34 3.73
CA GLU A 128 26.82 0.58 2.97
C GLU A 128 25.32 0.21 3.08
N ALA A 129 24.99 -1.09 3.09
CA ALA A 129 23.62 -1.56 3.30
C ALA A 129 23.09 -1.21 4.70
N PHE A 130 23.89 -1.42 5.76
CA PHE A 130 23.50 -1.04 7.12
C PHE A 130 23.38 0.47 7.30
N GLU A 131 24.31 1.25 6.73
CA GLU A 131 24.27 2.72 6.77
C GLU A 131 23.00 3.23 6.06
N THR A 132 22.70 2.71 4.88
CA THR A 132 21.52 3.07 4.12
C THR A 132 20.25 2.66 4.86
N GLY A 133 20.21 1.45 5.42
CA GLY A 133 19.11 0.98 6.25
C GLY A 133 18.86 1.86 7.46
N ALA A 134 19.92 2.29 8.16
CA ALA A 134 19.82 3.21 9.28
C ALA A 134 19.28 4.59 8.87
N LYS A 135 19.70 5.13 7.73
CA LYS A 135 19.16 6.39 7.19
C LYS A 135 17.66 6.28 6.87
N TYR A 136 17.22 5.18 6.28
CA TYR A 136 15.79 4.95 6.05
C TYR A 136 15.02 4.78 7.36
N ALA A 137 15.58 4.07 8.34
CA ALA A 137 14.96 3.91 9.66
C ALA A 137 14.77 5.24 10.38
N LEU A 138 15.75 6.16 10.29
CA LEU A 138 15.63 7.51 10.84
C LEU A 138 14.49 8.30 10.20
N ALA A 139 14.36 8.24 8.87
CA ALA A 139 13.29 8.92 8.15
C ALA A 139 11.90 8.39 8.55
N VAL A 140 11.76 7.05 8.64
CA VAL A 140 10.52 6.41 9.09
C VAL A 140 10.22 6.76 10.56
N GLY A 141 11.23 6.73 11.41
CA GLY A 141 11.09 7.09 12.83
C GLY A 141 10.66 8.54 13.04
N ALA A 142 11.27 9.48 12.31
CA ALA A 142 10.88 10.90 12.34
C ALA A 142 9.43 11.10 11.87
N ALA A 143 9.05 10.47 10.78
CA ALA A 143 7.67 10.51 10.28
C ALA A 143 6.69 9.92 11.30
N ALA A 144 7.00 8.77 11.88
CA ALA A 144 6.16 8.12 12.91
C ALA A 144 6.01 9.00 14.15
N GLY A 145 7.10 9.65 14.59
CA GLY A 145 7.07 10.60 15.71
C GLY A 145 6.17 11.80 15.44
N ALA A 146 6.31 12.43 14.28
CA ALA A 146 5.46 13.55 13.87
C ALA A 146 3.98 13.16 13.82
N VAL A 147 3.67 12.01 13.21
CA VAL A 147 2.31 11.48 13.13
C VAL A 147 1.78 11.10 14.51
N GLY A 148 2.63 10.58 15.42
CA GLY A 148 2.25 10.30 16.80
C GLY A 148 1.74 11.55 17.53
N ILE A 149 2.33 12.72 17.29
CA ILE A 149 1.83 14.00 17.81
C ILE A 149 0.44 14.30 17.24
N VAL A 150 0.25 14.14 15.93
CA VAL A 150 -1.06 14.38 15.27
C VAL A 150 -2.13 13.46 15.87
N ILE A 151 -1.84 12.16 15.99
CA ILE A 151 -2.77 11.19 16.60
C ILE A 151 -3.10 11.57 18.04
N GLY A 152 -2.07 11.95 18.82
CA GLY A 152 -2.25 12.41 20.20
C GLY A 152 -3.21 13.60 20.28
N VAL A 153 -3.01 14.62 19.45
CA VAL A 153 -3.91 15.78 19.38
C VAL A 153 -5.32 15.40 18.99
N VAL A 154 -5.48 14.58 17.93
CA VAL A 154 -6.79 14.12 17.45
C VAL A 154 -7.55 13.34 18.53
N THR A 155 -6.84 12.49 19.26
CA THR A 155 -7.41 11.66 20.32
C THR A 155 -7.81 12.51 21.54
N LEU A 156 -6.91 13.40 22.01
CA LEU A 156 -7.16 14.23 23.18
C LEU A 156 -8.25 15.28 22.96
N THR A 157 -8.34 15.83 21.75
CA THR A 157 -9.34 16.84 21.40
C THR A 157 -10.69 16.26 20.97
N GLY A 158 -10.75 14.96 20.70
CA GLY A 158 -11.94 14.31 20.17
C GLY A 158 -12.32 14.77 18.75
N VAL A 159 -11.41 15.48 18.04
CA VAL A 159 -11.65 15.97 16.68
C VAL A 159 -11.99 14.83 15.72
N GLY A 160 -11.44 13.62 15.91
CA GLY A 160 -11.78 12.45 15.11
C GLY A 160 -13.29 12.15 15.09
N PHE A 161 -13.95 12.22 16.25
CA PHE A 161 -15.41 12.04 16.33
C PHE A 161 -16.18 13.14 15.61
N LYS A 162 -15.71 14.40 15.70
CA LYS A 162 -16.35 15.52 14.99
C LYS A 162 -16.23 15.37 13.47
N ILE A 163 -15.07 14.94 12.98
CA ILE A 163 -14.86 14.66 11.56
C ILE A 163 -15.77 13.51 11.11
N SER A 164 -15.83 12.42 11.89
CA SER A 164 -16.74 11.29 11.61
C SER A 164 -18.19 11.76 11.50
N TYR A 165 -18.64 12.59 12.44
CA TYR A 165 -20.01 13.16 12.41
C TYR A 165 -20.26 13.99 11.16
N ILE A 166 -19.33 14.86 10.78
CA ILE A 166 -19.44 15.69 9.58
C ILE A 166 -19.53 14.81 8.32
N VAL A 167 -18.66 13.82 8.20
CA VAL A 167 -18.66 12.91 7.05
C VAL A 167 -19.96 12.11 6.98
N ILE A 168 -20.44 11.57 8.09
CA ILE A 168 -21.70 10.82 8.13
C ILE A 168 -22.88 11.72 7.76
N SER A 169 -22.97 12.92 8.34
CA SER A 169 -24.05 13.87 8.06
C SER A 169 -24.05 14.31 6.60
N ALA A 170 -22.89 14.66 6.04
CA ALA A 170 -22.76 15.00 4.63
C ALA A 170 -23.13 13.81 3.71
N SER A 171 -22.74 12.61 4.09
CA SER A 171 -23.09 11.39 3.34
C SER A 171 -24.59 11.11 3.34
N GLN A 172 -25.28 11.38 4.44
CA GLN A 172 -26.75 11.28 4.51
C GLN A 172 -27.44 12.29 3.60
N VAL A 173 -26.96 13.54 3.55
CA VAL A 173 -27.50 14.57 2.65
C VAL A 173 -27.30 14.16 1.19
N LEU A 174 -26.11 13.68 0.83
CA LEU A 174 -25.82 13.19 -0.52
C LEU A 174 -26.67 11.96 -0.88
N ALA A 175 -26.83 11.03 0.05
CA ALA A 175 -27.69 9.86 -0.13
C ALA A 175 -29.15 10.25 -0.34
N GLY A 176 -29.66 11.23 0.42
CA GLY A 176 -31.00 11.78 0.24
C GLY A 176 -31.21 12.40 -1.13
N GLY A 177 -30.23 13.18 -1.61
CA GLY A 177 -30.24 13.73 -2.97
C GLY A 177 -30.20 12.65 -4.05
N ALA A 178 -29.37 11.62 -3.87
CA ALA A 178 -29.27 10.48 -4.80
C ALA A 178 -30.56 9.65 -4.82
N ALA A 179 -31.22 9.47 -3.68
CA ALA A 179 -32.48 8.75 -3.58
C ALA A 179 -33.64 9.41 -4.34
N MET A 180 -33.56 10.71 -4.60
CA MET A 180 -34.56 11.41 -5.43
C MET A 180 -34.44 11.09 -6.93
N ILE A 181 -33.27 10.58 -7.34
CA ILE A 181 -32.96 10.32 -8.76
C ILE A 181 -33.03 8.80 -9.05
N ILE A 182 -32.77 7.97 -8.05
CA ILE A 182 -32.70 6.50 -8.19
C ILE A 182 -34.10 5.91 -7.94
N PRO A 183 -34.56 4.92 -8.74
CA PRO A 183 -35.84 4.26 -8.53
C PRO A 183 -35.97 3.67 -7.10
N ASP A 184 -37.14 3.78 -6.48
CA ASP A 184 -37.43 3.36 -5.10
C ASP A 184 -37.00 1.91 -4.80
N ALA A 185 -37.07 1.02 -5.78
CA ALA A 185 -36.65 -0.38 -5.63
C ALA A 185 -35.16 -0.55 -5.34
N MET A 186 -34.33 0.44 -5.63
CA MET A 186 -32.87 0.44 -5.43
C MET A 186 -32.40 1.45 -4.37
N ALA A 187 -33.31 2.30 -3.88
CA ALA A 187 -33.01 3.40 -2.97
C ALA A 187 -32.93 2.95 -1.50
N ASN A 188 -32.03 2.00 -1.18
CA ASN A 188 -31.72 1.69 0.22
C ASN A 188 -30.87 2.82 0.82
N MET A 189 -31.45 3.63 1.70
CA MET A 189 -30.81 4.79 2.31
C MET A 189 -29.50 4.44 3.04
N GLN A 190 -29.44 3.31 3.71
CA GLN A 190 -28.23 2.87 4.40
C GLN A 190 -27.09 2.55 3.41
N THR A 191 -27.41 1.88 2.33
CA THR A 191 -26.43 1.56 1.26
C THR A 191 -25.94 2.83 0.54
N LEU A 192 -26.84 3.76 0.25
CA LEU A 192 -26.49 5.03 -0.38
C LEU A 192 -25.63 5.90 0.54
N THR A 193 -25.95 5.95 1.83
CA THR A 193 -25.13 6.67 2.82
C THR A 193 -23.75 6.06 2.93
N LEU A 194 -23.64 4.73 2.98
CA LEU A 194 -22.35 4.03 3.01
C LEU A 194 -21.54 4.32 1.74
N LEU A 195 -22.16 4.25 0.57
CA LEU A 195 -21.48 4.53 -0.69
C LEU A 195 -20.96 5.98 -0.75
N ALA A 196 -21.79 6.94 -0.36
CA ALA A 196 -21.40 8.33 -0.28
C ALA A 196 -20.23 8.55 0.70
N ALA A 197 -20.27 7.90 1.87
CA ALA A 197 -19.20 7.94 2.86
C ALA A 197 -17.90 7.33 2.35
N LEU A 198 -17.96 6.20 1.64
CA LEU A 198 -16.80 5.59 1.01
C LEU A 198 -16.18 6.51 -0.04
N ILE A 199 -16.98 7.12 -0.91
CA ILE A 199 -16.47 8.05 -1.92
C ILE A 199 -15.80 9.26 -1.26
N MET A 200 -16.46 9.90 -0.29
CA MET A 200 -15.89 11.04 0.43
C MET A 200 -14.60 10.67 1.17
N THR A 201 -14.60 9.55 1.88
CA THR A 201 -13.42 9.06 2.60
C THR A 201 -12.29 8.75 1.64
N GLY A 202 -12.57 8.13 0.49
CA GLY A 202 -11.57 7.85 -0.54
C GLY A 202 -10.92 9.11 -1.09
N ILE A 203 -11.73 10.13 -1.39
CA ILE A 203 -11.23 11.46 -1.85
C ILE A 203 -10.35 12.09 -0.76
N VAL A 204 -10.79 12.09 0.50
CA VAL A 204 -10.02 12.64 1.62
C VAL A 204 -8.70 11.89 1.78
N CYS A 205 -8.69 10.55 1.70
CA CYS A 205 -7.47 9.75 1.80
C CYS A 205 -6.46 10.09 0.68
N ILE A 206 -6.94 10.29 -0.55
CA ILE A 206 -6.07 10.69 -1.66
C ILE A 206 -5.51 12.09 -1.42
N LEU A 207 -6.35 13.07 -1.06
CA LEU A 207 -5.91 14.45 -0.85
C LEU A 207 -4.91 14.56 0.32
N MET A 208 -5.19 13.88 1.43
CA MET A 208 -4.31 13.89 2.61
C MET A 208 -3.01 13.12 2.38
N GLY A 209 -3.02 12.13 1.48
CA GLY A 209 -1.84 11.36 1.12
C GLY A 209 -0.89 12.07 0.18
N CYS A 210 -1.31 13.18 -0.46
CA CYS A 210 -0.47 13.92 -1.38
C CYS A 210 0.78 14.47 -0.69
N GLY A 211 1.96 13.95 -1.07
CA GLY A 211 3.25 14.41 -0.54
C GLY A 211 3.61 13.90 0.86
N VAL A 212 2.82 13.00 1.42
CA VAL A 212 3.08 12.36 2.71
C VAL A 212 3.51 10.90 2.49
N PRO A 213 4.56 10.40 3.16
CA PRO A 213 4.94 8.98 3.08
C PRO A 213 3.76 8.07 3.41
N THR A 214 3.56 6.99 2.63
CA THR A 214 2.39 6.10 2.71
C THR A 214 2.10 5.59 4.12
N THR A 215 3.15 5.24 4.88
CA THR A 215 2.99 4.77 6.27
C THR A 215 2.44 5.86 7.18
N ALA A 216 2.92 7.10 7.05
CA ALA A 216 2.46 8.25 7.83
C ALA A 216 1.01 8.60 7.45
N ASN A 217 0.70 8.60 6.16
CA ASN A 217 -0.66 8.80 5.66
C ASN A 217 -1.62 7.75 6.25
N TYR A 218 -1.25 6.48 6.20
CA TYR A 218 -2.06 5.40 6.79
C TYR A 218 -2.35 5.66 8.28
N LEU A 219 -1.35 6.02 9.07
CA LEU A 219 -1.51 6.31 10.50
C LEU A 219 -2.52 7.45 10.76
N ILE A 220 -2.42 8.54 9.98
CA ILE A 220 -3.36 9.65 10.09
C ILE A 220 -4.78 9.21 9.73
N MET A 221 -4.93 8.51 8.61
CA MET A 221 -6.24 8.09 8.10
C MET A 221 -6.91 7.05 9.00
N VAL A 222 -6.15 6.16 9.63
CA VAL A 222 -6.69 5.22 10.61
C VAL A 222 -7.26 5.94 11.84
N ALA A 223 -6.62 7.01 12.28
CA ALA A 223 -7.10 7.78 13.41
C ALA A 223 -8.35 8.63 13.09
N VAL A 224 -8.51 9.05 11.84
CA VAL A 224 -9.53 10.05 11.44
C VAL A 224 -10.64 9.42 10.61
N ALA A 225 -10.30 8.63 9.60
CA ALA A 225 -11.23 8.16 8.57
C ALA A 225 -11.76 6.74 8.81
N ALA A 226 -10.91 5.81 9.29
CA ALA A 226 -11.34 4.45 9.53
C ALA A 226 -12.48 4.33 10.57
N PRO A 227 -12.50 5.09 11.69
CA PRO A 227 -13.61 5.04 12.64
C PRO A 227 -14.95 5.41 12.03
N THR A 228 -14.98 6.34 11.08
CA THR A 228 -16.21 6.74 10.37
C THR A 228 -16.82 5.56 9.62
N LEU A 229 -16.00 4.80 8.89
CA LEU A 229 -16.45 3.64 8.14
C LEU A 229 -16.92 2.50 9.06
N VAL A 230 -16.23 2.30 10.18
CA VAL A 230 -16.61 1.30 11.19
C VAL A 230 -17.96 1.66 11.82
N GLN A 231 -18.22 2.93 12.13
CA GLN A 231 -19.52 3.40 12.62
C GLN A 231 -20.66 3.18 11.63
N LEU A 232 -20.37 3.18 10.33
CA LEU A 232 -21.34 2.86 9.27
C LEU A 232 -21.47 1.35 9.01
N GLY A 233 -20.86 0.50 9.84
CA GLY A 233 -20.99 -0.95 9.79
C GLY A 233 -19.94 -1.67 8.92
N VAL A 234 -18.92 -0.98 8.45
CA VAL A 234 -17.80 -1.62 7.74
C VAL A 234 -16.93 -2.38 8.74
N GLN A 235 -16.57 -3.61 8.39
CA GLN A 235 -15.64 -4.38 9.24
C GLN A 235 -14.31 -3.64 9.42
N PRO A 236 -13.72 -3.63 10.64
CA PRO A 236 -12.50 -2.88 10.92
C PRO A 236 -11.37 -3.17 9.93
N ILE A 237 -11.12 -4.43 9.62
CA ILE A 237 -10.07 -4.80 8.65
C ILE A 237 -10.34 -4.22 7.26
N ALA A 238 -11.59 -4.20 6.80
CA ALA A 238 -11.96 -3.62 5.51
C ALA A 238 -11.81 -2.10 5.52
N ALA A 239 -12.18 -1.42 6.61
CA ALA A 239 -11.99 0.01 6.78
C ALA A 239 -10.50 0.39 6.75
N HIS A 240 -9.63 -0.39 7.43
CA HIS A 240 -8.19 -0.19 7.42
C HIS A 240 -7.59 -0.41 6.02
N PHE A 241 -7.98 -1.46 5.31
CA PHE A 241 -7.55 -1.68 3.92
C PHE A 241 -8.07 -0.60 2.98
N PHE A 242 -9.28 -0.11 3.19
CA PHE A 242 -9.85 0.97 2.38
C PHE A 242 -8.99 2.24 2.48
N VAL A 243 -8.71 2.71 3.70
CA VAL A 243 -7.91 3.93 3.88
C VAL A 243 -6.46 3.72 3.42
N PHE A 244 -5.91 2.54 3.58
CA PHE A 244 -4.57 2.20 3.09
C PHE A 244 -4.51 2.18 1.57
N TYR A 245 -5.49 1.55 0.90
CA TYR A 245 -5.57 1.47 -0.55
C TYR A 245 -5.65 2.86 -1.20
N PHE A 246 -6.56 3.71 -0.73
CA PHE A 246 -6.68 5.08 -1.24
C PHE A 246 -5.50 5.96 -0.84
N GLY A 247 -4.87 5.69 0.29
CA GLY A 247 -3.61 6.33 0.69
C GLY A 247 -2.45 6.00 -0.27
N ILE A 248 -2.35 4.77 -0.74
CA ILE A 248 -1.36 4.36 -1.74
C ILE A 248 -1.63 5.03 -3.09
N LEU A 249 -2.89 5.16 -3.50
CA LEU A 249 -3.26 5.83 -4.74
C LEU A 249 -2.82 7.30 -4.78
N ALA A 250 -2.70 7.96 -3.64
CA ALA A 250 -2.21 9.33 -3.56
C ALA A 250 -0.80 9.51 -4.14
N ASP A 251 0.07 8.49 -4.02
CA ASP A 251 1.44 8.51 -4.56
C ASP A 251 1.49 8.56 -6.10
N ILE A 252 0.42 8.17 -6.76
CA ILE A 252 0.30 8.14 -8.23
C ILE A 252 -0.80 9.07 -8.76
N THR A 253 -1.47 9.81 -7.87
CA THR A 253 -2.58 10.69 -8.24
C THR A 253 -2.14 12.17 -8.20
N PRO A 254 -2.45 13.00 -9.22
CA PRO A 254 -2.25 14.44 -9.14
C PRO A 254 -3.01 15.05 -7.94
N PRO A 255 -2.49 16.14 -7.34
CA PRO A 255 -1.51 17.09 -7.87
C PRO A 255 -0.04 16.76 -7.58
N VAL A 256 0.27 15.84 -6.65
CA VAL A 256 1.66 15.59 -6.25
C VAL A 256 2.27 14.39 -6.96
N ALA A 257 1.57 13.25 -7.03
CA ALA A 257 1.94 12.06 -7.82
C ALA A 257 3.45 11.72 -7.80
N LEU A 258 4.09 11.70 -6.63
CA LEU A 258 5.55 11.58 -6.46
C LEU A 258 6.16 10.40 -7.23
N ALA A 259 5.49 9.25 -7.20
CA ALA A 259 5.96 8.06 -7.88
C ALA A 259 5.88 8.21 -9.42
N ALA A 260 4.87 8.90 -9.94
CA ALA A 260 4.72 9.16 -11.37
C ALA A 260 5.80 10.12 -11.86
N TYR A 261 6.07 11.21 -11.15
CA TYR A 261 7.14 12.15 -11.47
C TYR A 261 8.52 11.49 -11.44
N ALA A 262 8.80 10.69 -10.42
CA ALA A 262 10.06 9.96 -10.32
C ALA A 262 10.25 8.99 -11.51
N ALA A 263 9.22 8.27 -11.91
CA ALA A 263 9.27 7.36 -13.04
C ALA A 263 9.41 8.09 -14.38
N ALA A 264 8.68 9.20 -14.56
CA ALA A 264 8.80 10.04 -15.76
C ALA A 264 10.21 10.63 -15.91
N GLY A 265 10.81 11.08 -14.79
CA GLY A 265 12.20 11.55 -14.78
C GLY A 265 13.20 10.47 -15.19
N MET A 266 13.00 9.22 -14.76
CA MET A 266 13.86 8.10 -15.19
C MET A 266 13.63 7.69 -16.64
N ALA A 267 12.39 7.80 -17.13
CA ALA A 267 12.02 7.44 -18.48
C ALA A 267 12.31 8.56 -19.52
N GLY A 268 12.62 9.77 -19.06
CA GLY A 268 12.73 10.95 -19.94
C GLY A 268 11.41 11.33 -20.61
N SER A 269 10.27 11.03 -19.96
CA SER A 269 8.93 11.24 -20.48
C SER A 269 8.18 12.33 -19.70
N ASP A 270 7.10 12.84 -20.28
CA ASP A 270 6.21 13.80 -19.62
C ASP A 270 5.35 13.09 -18.57
N PRO A 271 5.37 13.52 -17.29
CA PRO A 271 4.60 12.87 -16.23
C PRO A 271 3.08 13.00 -16.39
N PHE A 272 2.60 13.89 -17.27
CA PHE A 272 1.16 14.11 -17.54
C PHE A 272 0.67 13.38 -18.80
N LYS A 273 1.55 12.69 -19.48
CA LYS A 273 1.24 11.84 -20.64
C LYS A 273 1.33 10.38 -20.29
#